data_9792447e389af72f09011563151671fd
#
_entry.id   9792447e389af72f09011563151671fd
#
_cell.length_a   1.000
_cell.length_b   1.000
_cell.length_c   1.000
_cell.angle_alpha   90.00
_cell.angle_beta   90.00
_cell.angle_gamma   90.00
#
_symmetry.space_group_name_H-M   'P 1'
#
loop_
_entity.id
_entity.type
_entity.pdbx_description
1 polymer ?
#
loop_
_entity_poly.entity_id
_entity_poly.type
_entity_poly.pdbx_seq_one_letter_code
_entity_poly.pdbx_strand_id
1 'polypeptide(L)'
;VQVDTLLGTVDVNEALGVEGKEAAHYSKVEDTCVGCHMGGGETANHRFLPQVATCAECHTDAESFDIDGKVTAFEEKVAALHDALIAKGLMTENADGTVSNVLNLQLDPPQAAALFVYHLIEEDGSEGIHNPTYFNDLVDASLEALK
;
A
#
# COMPACT_ATOMS: atom_id res chain seq x y z
N VAL A 1 -2.44 6.03 -9.21
CA VAL A 1 -2.37 5.24 -7.98
C VAL A 1 -1.07 5.55 -7.25
N GLN A 2 0.11 5.13 -7.74
CA GLN A 2 1.40 5.23 -7.01
C GLN A 2 1.81 6.67 -6.66
N VAL A 3 1.50 7.66 -7.49
CA VAL A 3 1.75 9.07 -7.18
C VAL A 3 0.84 9.55 -6.05
N ASP A 4 -0.43 9.18 -6.07
CA ASP A 4 -1.39 9.58 -5.04
C ASP A 4 -1.04 8.94 -3.68
N THR A 5 -0.54 7.70 -3.69
CA THR A 5 -0.07 7.03 -2.47
C THR A 5 1.20 7.66 -1.92
N LEU A 6 2.17 8.00 -2.77
CA LEU A 6 3.38 8.72 -2.36
C LEU A 6 3.08 10.09 -1.76
N LEU A 7 2.11 10.82 -2.31
CA LEU A 7 1.72 12.16 -1.84
C LEU A 7 0.69 12.13 -0.71
N GLY A 8 0.05 10.98 -0.44
CA GLY A 8 -1.02 10.87 0.54
C GLY A 8 -2.32 11.57 0.12
N THR A 9 -2.60 11.65 -1.17
CA THR A 9 -3.71 12.44 -1.75
C THR A 9 -4.85 11.58 -2.29
N VAL A 10 -5.02 10.37 -1.79
CA VAL A 10 -6.08 9.46 -2.24
C VAL A 10 -7.46 9.97 -1.81
N ASP A 11 -8.44 9.91 -2.70
CA ASP A 11 -9.79 10.49 -2.52
C ASP A 11 -10.62 9.90 -1.35
N VAL A 12 -10.16 8.84 -0.70
CA VAL A 12 -10.84 8.20 0.43
C VAL A 12 -10.49 8.81 1.79
N ASN A 13 -9.56 9.74 1.84
CA ASN A 13 -9.07 10.34 3.09
C ASN A 13 -10.20 10.90 3.94
N GLU A 14 -11.12 11.65 3.35
CA GLU A 14 -12.26 12.25 4.08
C GLU A 14 -13.22 11.17 4.64
N ALA A 15 -13.52 10.14 3.84
CA ALA A 15 -14.43 9.07 4.23
C ALA A 15 -13.90 8.22 5.40
N LEU A 16 -12.58 8.08 5.50
CA LEU A 16 -11.91 7.32 6.57
C LEU A 16 -11.40 8.22 7.71
N GLY A 17 -11.47 9.54 7.57
CA GLY A 17 -10.91 10.47 8.55
C GLY A 17 -9.37 10.40 8.65
N VAL A 18 -8.70 10.01 7.57
CA VAL A 18 -7.24 9.92 7.50
C VAL A 18 -6.67 11.22 6.95
N GLU A 19 -5.64 11.74 7.60
CA GLU A 19 -4.91 12.91 7.10
C GLU A 19 -3.92 12.48 6.01
N GLY A 20 -3.96 13.14 4.86
CA GLY A 20 -3.00 12.95 3.78
C GLY A 20 -1.58 13.28 4.22
N LYS A 21 -0.62 12.41 3.88
CA LYS A 21 0.76 12.53 4.35
C LYS A 21 1.73 12.14 3.25
N GLU A 22 2.58 13.08 2.85
CA GLU A 22 3.64 12.82 1.89
C GLU A 22 4.65 11.80 2.43
N ALA A 23 5.04 10.85 1.60
CA ALA A 23 6.02 9.84 1.96
C ALA A 23 7.43 10.45 2.14
N ALA A 24 8.16 9.95 3.13
CA ALA A 24 9.58 10.27 3.26
C ALA A 24 10.37 9.86 2.01
N HIS A 25 10.01 8.76 1.37
CA HIS A 25 10.62 8.31 0.12
C HIS A 25 10.43 9.31 -1.03
N TYR A 26 9.29 10.01 -1.10
CA TYR A 26 9.07 11.06 -2.10
C TYR A 26 10.01 12.25 -1.90
N SER A 27 10.18 12.71 -0.64
CA SER A 27 10.95 13.92 -0.33
C SER A 27 12.45 13.68 -0.13
N LYS A 28 12.89 12.43 0.08
CA LYS A 28 14.28 12.09 0.42
C LYS A 28 15.04 11.34 -0.66
N VAL A 29 14.33 10.60 -1.52
CA VAL A 29 14.95 9.88 -2.61
C VAL A 29 15.12 10.81 -3.80
N GLU A 30 16.37 11.03 -4.22
CA GLU A 30 16.69 11.78 -5.44
C GLU A 30 16.06 11.06 -6.65
N ASP A 31 15.47 11.81 -7.57
CA ASP A 31 14.75 11.29 -8.74
C ASP A 31 13.57 10.35 -8.43
N THR A 32 13.13 10.30 -7.17
CA THR A 32 11.92 9.58 -6.72
C THR A 32 11.75 8.17 -7.32
N CYS A 33 10.80 7.98 -8.24
CA CYS A 33 10.53 6.69 -8.90
C CYS A 33 11.76 6.10 -9.56
N VAL A 34 12.49 6.92 -10.32
CA VAL A 34 13.68 6.51 -11.08
C VAL A 34 14.82 6.17 -10.13
N GLY A 35 14.99 6.91 -9.04
CA GLY A 35 16.00 6.65 -8.02
C GLY A 35 15.88 5.23 -7.46
N CYS A 36 14.67 4.77 -7.15
CA CYS A 36 14.44 3.41 -6.66
C CYS A 36 14.38 2.37 -7.78
N HIS A 37 13.58 2.62 -8.83
CA HIS A 37 13.26 1.61 -9.83
C HIS A 37 14.33 1.41 -10.92
N MET A 38 15.24 2.37 -11.09
CA MET A 38 16.36 2.29 -12.04
C MET A 38 17.74 2.40 -11.37
N GLY A 39 17.78 2.65 -10.05
CA GLY A 39 19.00 2.78 -9.27
C GLY A 39 19.60 1.45 -8.83
N GLY A 40 20.60 1.52 -7.94
CA GLY A 40 21.20 0.36 -7.25
C GLY A 40 22.34 -0.33 -8.00
N GLY A 41 22.92 0.28 -9.04
CA GLY A 41 24.06 -0.29 -9.76
C GLY A 41 24.88 0.75 -10.53
N GLU A 42 26.00 0.32 -11.12
CA GLU A 42 26.88 1.18 -11.94
C GLU A 42 26.19 1.69 -13.22
N THR A 43 25.14 1.02 -13.67
CA THR A 43 24.34 1.36 -14.84
C THR A 43 22.85 1.33 -14.51
N ALA A 44 22.07 2.22 -15.13
CA ALA A 44 20.63 2.28 -14.92
C ALA A 44 19.94 0.94 -15.20
N ASN A 45 19.06 0.54 -14.30
CA ASN A 45 18.25 -0.67 -14.43
C ASN A 45 17.01 -0.42 -15.31
N HIS A 46 17.13 -0.65 -16.61
CA HIS A 46 16.04 -0.46 -17.56
C HIS A 46 14.87 -1.48 -17.45
N ARG A 47 14.93 -2.41 -16.50
CA ARG A 47 13.82 -3.32 -16.21
C ARG A 47 12.76 -2.70 -15.31
N PHE A 48 13.04 -1.53 -14.73
CA PHE A 48 12.19 -0.80 -13.81
C PHE A 48 11.79 -1.64 -12.56
N LEU A 49 12.69 -2.52 -12.12
CA LEU A 49 12.53 -3.34 -10.93
C LEU A 49 13.48 -2.81 -9.84
N PRO A 50 12.97 -2.42 -8.66
CA PRO A 50 13.81 -1.92 -7.59
C PRO A 50 14.80 -3.00 -7.13
N GLN A 51 15.93 -2.55 -6.58
CA GLN A 51 16.96 -3.42 -6.02
C GLN A 51 17.20 -3.04 -4.56
N VAL A 52 17.45 -4.04 -3.71
CA VAL A 52 17.76 -3.81 -2.29
C VAL A 52 18.97 -2.89 -2.09
N ALA A 53 19.92 -2.92 -3.03
CA ALA A 53 21.08 -2.03 -3.02
C ALA A 53 20.68 -0.53 -2.99
N THR A 54 19.56 -0.15 -3.61
CA THR A 54 19.03 1.22 -3.55
C THR A 54 18.55 1.57 -2.14
N CYS A 55 17.93 0.63 -1.45
CA CYS A 55 17.51 0.83 -0.05
C CYS A 55 18.72 1.04 0.86
N ALA A 56 19.81 0.33 0.63
CA ALA A 56 21.03 0.38 1.42
C ALA A 56 21.75 1.74 1.38
N GLU A 57 21.43 2.61 0.44
CA GLU A 57 21.95 3.99 0.41
C GLU A 57 21.50 4.82 1.63
N CYS A 58 20.30 4.53 2.15
CA CYS A 58 19.75 5.18 3.36
C CYS A 58 19.56 4.20 4.52
N HIS A 59 19.24 2.94 4.24
CA HIS A 59 19.06 1.87 5.20
C HIS A 59 20.29 0.94 5.17
N THR A 60 21.35 1.33 5.85
CA THR A 60 22.70 0.74 5.73
C THR A 60 22.77 -0.77 5.97
N ASP A 61 21.82 -1.33 6.71
CA ASP A 61 21.75 -2.75 7.03
C ASP A 61 20.66 -3.50 6.23
N ALA A 62 20.18 -2.90 5.12
CA ALA A 62 19.14 -3.51 4.30
C ALA A 62 19.66 -4.76 3.56
N GLU A 63 19.14 -5.92 3.91
CA GLU A 63 19.38 -7.21 3.24
C GLU A 63 18.17 -7.67 2.39
N SER A 64 17.02 -7.03 2.58
CA SER A 64 15.76 -7.27 1.86
C SER A 64 14.96 -5.99 1.77
N PHE A 65 13.82 -6.03 1.10
CA PHE A 65 12.85 -4.92 1.09
C PHE A 65 12.09 -4.81 2.42
N ASP A 66 12.08 -5.87 3.24
CA ASP A 66 11.44 -5.88 4.54
C ASP A 66 12.33 -5.26 5.63
N ILE A 67 12.46 -3.94 5.58
CA ILE A 67 13.26 -3.17 6.53
C ILE A 67 12.61 -3.22 7.92
N ASP A 68 13.31 -3.77 8.90
CA ASP A 68 12.85 -3.92 10.29
C ASP A 68 11.51 -4.69 10.42
N GLY A 69 11.20 -5.59 9.50
CA GLY A 69 9.95 -6.37 9.52
C GLY A 69 8.70 -5.55 9.18
N LYS A 70 8.86 -4.37 8.55
CA LYS A 70 7.73 -3.45 8.27
C LYS A 70 6.84 -3.92 7.15
N VAL A 71 7.41 -4.55 6.12
CA VAL A 71 6.64 -5.15 5.04
C VAL A 71 5.82 -6.32 5.58
N THR A 72 6.45 -7.25 6.30
CA THR A 72 5.75 -8.38 6.95
C THR A 72 4.59 -7.89 7.83
N ALA A 73 4.83 -6.90 8.69
CA ALA A 73 3.79 -6.36 9.57
C ALA A 73 2.66 -5.67 8.80
N PHE A 74 2.95 -5.04 7.68
CA PHE A 74 1.95 -4.43 6.80
C PHE A 74 1.11 -5.49 6.08
N GLU A 75 1.73 -6.54 5.55
CA GLU A 75 1.04 -7.66 4.90
C GLU A 75 0.06 -8.36 5.86
N GLU A 76 0.45 -8.55 7.13
CA GLU A 76 -0.45 -9.07 8.17
C GLU A 76 -1.70 -8.21 8.36
N LYS A 77 -1.56 -6.88 8.33
CA LYS A 77 -2.70 -5.95 8.39
C LYS A 77 -3.57 -6.01 7.14
N VAL A 78 -2.96 -6.10 5.96
CA VAL A 78 -3.70 -6.23 4.69
C VAL A 78 -4.49 -7.55 4.67
N ALA A 79 -3.91 -8.64 5.16
CA ALA A 79 -4.61 -9.91 5.31
C ALA A 79 -5.81 -9.79 6.27
N ALA A 80 -5.65 -9.07 7.39
CA ALA A 80 -6.76 -8.81 8.31
C ALA A 80 -7.87 -7.95 7.66
N LEU A 81 -7.51 -6.97 6.82
CA LEU A 81 -8.47 -6.18 6.05
C LEU A 81 -9.21 -7.04 5.03
N HIS A 82 -8.50 -7.91 4.30
CA HIS A 82 -9.08 -8.90 3.40
C HIS A 82 -10.15 -9.74 4.12
N ASP A 83 -9.80 -10.36 5.25
CA ASP A 83 -10.69 -11.20 6.02
C ASP A 83 -11.90 -10.44 6.55
N ALA A 84 -11.72 -9.19 6.98
CA ALA A 84 -12.81 -8.32 7.43
C ALA A 84 -13.80 -7.99 6.29
N LEU A 85 -13.29 -7.70 5.08
CA LEU A 85 -14.12 -7.44 3.90
C LEU A 85 -14.93 -8.67 3.46
N ILE A 86 -14.32 -9.86 3.51
CA ILE A 86 -15.02 -11.13 3.28
C ILE A 86 -16.10 -11.36 4.36
N ALA A 87 -15.75 -11.20 5.64
CA ALA A 87 -16.69 -11.39 6.76
C ALA A 87 -17.89 -10.45 6.70
N LYS A 88 -17.70 -9.22 6.20
CA LYS A 88 -18.78 -8.23 5.96
C LYS A 88 -19.57 -8.50 4.68
N GLY A 89 -19.18 -9.47 3.88
CA GLY A 89 -19.83 -9.80 2.60
C GLY A 89 -19.62 -8.75 1.51
N LEU A 90 -18.53 -7.99 1.58
CA LEU A 90 -18.17 -6.99 0.57
C LEU A 90 -17.34 -7.60 -0.57
N MET A 91 -16.61 -8.65 -0.27
CA MET A 91 -15.85 -9.46 -1.21
C MET A 91 -16.14 -10.95 -1.02
N THR A 92 -15.83 -11.74 -2.03
CA THR A 92 -15.83 -13.21 -2.00
C THR A 92 -14.52 -13.74 -2.55
N GLU A 93 -14.00 -14.78 -1.92
CA GLU A 93 -12.85 -15.52 -2.44
C GLU A 93 -13.31 -16.55 -3.48
N ASN A 94 -12.63 -16.59 -4.61
CA ASN A 94 -12.86 -17.54 -5.69
C ASN A 94 -12.04 -18.83 -5.48
N ALA A 95 -12.42 -19.89 -6.17
CA ALA A 95 -11.73 -21.18 -6.05
C ALA A 95 -10.25 -21.17 -6.50
N ASP A 96 -9.84 -20.15 -7.24
CA ASP A 96 -8.46 -19.95 -7.70
C ASP A 96 -7.64 -19.01 -6.78
N GLY A 97 -8.21 -18.60 -5.65
CA GLY A 97 -7.59 -17.69 -4.68
C GLY A 97 -7.69 -16.21 -5.04
N THR A 98 -8.32 -15.86 -6.14
CA THR A 98 -8.62 -14.45 -6.45
C THR A 98 -9.83 -13.97 -5.67
N VAL A 99 -10.03 -12.66 -5.57
CA VAL A 99 -11.21 -12.06 -4.95
C VAL A 99 -12.12 -11.40 -5.97
N SER A 100 -13.41 -11.36 -5.66
CA SER A 100 -14.42 -10.63 -6.43
C SER A 100 -15.25 -9.76 -5.50
N ASN A 101 -15.56 -8.53 -5.94
CA ASN A 101 -16.47 -7.66 -5.21
C ASN A 101 -17.90 -8.18 -5.31
N VAL A 102 -18.64 -8.13 -4.22
CA VAL A 102 -20.08 -8.41 -4.22
C VAL A 102 -20.80 -7.23 -4.87
N LEU A 103 -21.60 -7.51 -5.89
CA LEU A 103 -22.29 -6.49 -6.67
C LEU A 103 -23.62 -6.06 -6.04
N ASN A 104 -24.07 -4.86 -6.40
CA ASN A 104 -25.36 -4.29 -5.99
C ASN A 104 -25.51 -4.07 -4.48
N LEU A 105 -24.42 -3.86 -3.76
CA LEU A 105 -24.45 -3.45 -2.36
C LEU A 105 -24.69 -1.94 -2.24
N GLN A 106 -25.40 -1.57 -1.19
CA GLN A 106 -25.45 -0.18 -0.73
C GLN A 106 -24.48 -0.05 0.44
N LEU A 107 -23.35 0.60 0.19
CA LEU A 107 -22.29 0.82 1.17
C LEU A 107 -22.39 2.26 1.71
N ASP A 108 -22.12 2.41 2.99
CA ASP A 108 -21.80 3.74 3.49
C ASP A 108 -20.41 4.19 3.02
N PRO A 109 -20.09 5.49 3.07
CA PRO A 109 -18.83 5.99 2.56
C PRO A 109 -17.58 5.34 3.19
N PRO A 110 -17.50 5.08 4.51
CA PRO A 110 -16.36 4.39 5.11
C PRO A 110 -16.18 2.94 4.62
N GLN A 111 -17.27 2.18 4.47
CA GLN A 111 -17.22 0.81 3.95
C GLN A 111 -16.76 0.78 2.47
N ALA A 112 -17.27 1.70 1.66
CA ALA A 112 -16.84 1.84 0.27
C ALA A 112 -15.35 2.23 0.19
N ALA A 113 -14.89 3.11 1.06
CA ALA A 113 -13.50 3.52 1.16
C ALA A 113 -12.59 2.35 1.61
N ALA A 114 -13.01 1.53 2.58
CA ALA A 114 -12.26 0.36 3.02
C ALA A 114 -12.08 -0.66 1.89
N LEU A 115 -13.13 -0.92 1.11
CA LEU A 115 -13.05 -1.78 -0.07
C LEU A 115 -12.09 -1.20 -1.14
N PHE A 116 -12.15 0.11 -1.36
CA PHE A 116 -11.25 0.80 -2.28
C PHE A 116 -9.80 0.73 -1.81
N VAL A 117 -9.51 0.92 -0.51
CA VAL A 117 -8.16 0.84 0.06
C VAL A 117 -7.54 -0.54 -0.17
N TYR A 118 -8.30 -1.61 0.00
CA TYR A 118 -7.80 -2.95 -0.29
C TYR A 118 -7.31 -3.05 -1.75
N HIS A 119 -8.15 -2.67 -2.71
CA HIS A 119 -7.76 -2.71 -4.13
C HIS A 119 -6.65 -1.72 -4.47
N LEU A 120 -6.61 -0.55 -3.83
CA LEU A 120 -5.53 0.43 -3.98
C LEU A 120 -4.17 -0.18 -3.63
N ILE A 121 -4.11 -0.95 -2.53
CA ILE A 121 -2.88 -1.61 -2.08
C ILE A 121 -2.44 -2.68 -3.07
N GLU A 122 -3.37 -3.51 -3.54
CA GLU A 122 -3.10 -4.54 -4.55
C GLU A 122 -2.57 -3.92 -5.86
N GLU A 123 -3.18 -2.83 -6.34
CA GLU A 123 -2.78 -2.14 -7.56
C GLU A 123 -1.49 -1.31 -7.41
N ASP A 124 -1.18 -0.84 -6.20
CA ASP A 124 0.07 -0.15 -5.92
C ASP A 124 1.26 -1.10 -6.00
N GLY A 125 1.12 -2.32 -5.47
CA GLY A 125 2.08 -3.41 -5.60
C GLY A 125 3.41 -3.18 -4.89
N SER A 126 3.49 -2.18 -4.00
CA SER A 126 4.72 -1.85 -3.26
C SER A 126 4.81 -2.49 -1.88
N GLU A 127 3.82 -3.30 -1.49
CA GLU A 127 3.74 -3.87 -0.14
C GLU A 127 3.88 -2.81 0.96
N GLY A 128 3.34 -1.60 0.70
CA GLY A 128 3.40 -0.46 1.60
C GLY A 128 4.66 0.41 1.53
N ILE A 129 5.67 0.04 0.74
CA ILE A 129 6.97 0.73 0.69
C ILE A 129 6.85 2.15 0.15
N HIS A 130 5.94 2.42 -0.79
CA HIS A 130 5.77 3.76 -1.34
C HIS A 130 5.45 4.80 -0.26
N ASN A 131 4.57 4.48 0.69
CA ASN A 131 4.25 5.37 1.81
C ASN A 131 3.86 4.57 3.07
N PRO A 132 4.82 4.01 3.81
CA PRO A 132 4.53 3.10 4.91
C PRO A 132 3.60 3.68 5.99
N THR A 133 3.77 4.95 6.33
CA THR A 133 2.95 5.60 7.36
C THR A 133 1.51 5.75 6.88
N TYR A 134 1.32 6.33 5.71
CA TYR A 134 -0.01 6.61 5.17
C TYR A 134 -0.80 5.34 4.86
N PHE A 135 -0.15 4.32 4.29
CA PHE A 135 -0.81 3.03 4.06
C PHE A 135 -1.26 2.35 5.35
N ASN A 136 -0.42 2.39 6.41
CA ASN A 136 -0.84 1.89 7.71
C ASN A 136 -2.04 2.64 8.25
N ASP A 137 -2.07 3.97 8.17
CA ASP A 137 -3.19 4.80 8.62
C ASP A 137 -4.48 4.46 7.84
N LEU A 138 -4.39 4.26 6.52
CA LEU A 138 -5.52 3.85 5.67
C LEU A 138 -6.06 2.46 6.05
N VAL A 139 -5.18 1.48 6.27
CA VAL A 139 -5.60 0.12 6.64
C VAL A 139 -6.24 0.10 8.03
N ASP A 140 -5.63 0.78 9.00
CA ASP A 140 -6.16 0.85 10.36
C ASP A 140 -7.55 1.52 10.40
N ALA A 141 -7.74 2.63 9.68
CA ALA A 141 -9.03 3.30 9.55
C ALA A 141 -10.08 2.43 8.80
N SER A 142 -9.64 1.68 7.77
CA SER A 142 -10.50 0.74 7.06
C SER A 142 -10.98 -0.40 7.95
N LEU A 143 -10.11 -0.97 8.76
CA LEU A 143 -10.46 -2.00 9.74
C LEU A 143 -11.44 -1.47 10.80
N GLU A 144 -11.29 -0.21 11.23
CA GLU A 144 -12.24 0.43 12.14
C GLU A 144 -13.61 0.63 11.50
N ALA A 145 -13.66 1.06 10.23
CA ALA A 145 -14.89 1.25 9.47
C ALA A 145 -15.69 -0.06 9.23
N LEU A 146 -15.02 -1.20 9.36
CA LEU A 146 -15.63 -2.53 9.19
C LEU A 146 -16.05 -3.20 10.51
N LYS A 147 -15.90 -2.56 11.66
CA LYS A 147 -16.38 -3.09 12.95
C LYS A 147 -17.89 -2.94 13.07
#